data_2a6904ca4757787c06c636b919488a03
#
_entry.id   2a6904ca4757787c06c636b919488a03
#
_cell.length_a   1.000
_cell.length_b   1.000
_cell.length_c   1.000
_cell.angle_alpha   90.00
_cell.angle_beta   90.00
_cell.angle_gamma   90.00
#
_symmetry.space_group_name_H-M   'P 1'
#
loop_
_entity.id
_entity.type
_entity.pdbx_description
1 polymer ?
#
loop_
_entity_poly.entity_id
_entity_poly.type
_entity_poly.pdbx_seq_one_letter_code
_entity_poly.pdbx_strand_id
1 'polypeptide(L)'
;MEKIFKQDNFISLDDCKTLIEYQKNNSSNNELGEVWNNRAVTSYNNQIWVKYLTDKIHNKIINMCKELYNQTVYLEFSNLVYWGVGMKLDKHADNHYIDDPQKPHYTPNRDYSSVLYLNDDFTGGETYFSNYNYQVKPEPGTVILFSSGKDHIHGVNEVLSGERYTMSTWYTKNKNHSLTP
;
A
#
# COMPACT_ATOMS: atom_id res chain seq x y z
N MET A 1 13.08 -12.69 -12.07
CA MET A 1 11.88 -12.44 -11.22
C MET A 1 12.28 -11.42 -10.18
N GLU A 2 11.62 -10.26 -10.15
CA GLU A 2 11.90 -9.22 -9.18
C GLU A 2 11.57 -9.71 -7.78
N LYS A 3 12.41 -9.38 -6.80
CA LYS A 3 12.23 -9.84 -5.42
C LYS A 3 11.27 -8.91 -4.68
N ILE A 4 10.53 -9.45 -3.72
CA ILE A 4 9.88 -8.63 -2.70
C ILE A 4 10.98 -8.01 -1.85
N PHE A 5 11.02 -6.69 -1.81
CA PHE A 5 11.96 -5.94 -0.98
C PHE A 5 11.27 -5.56 0.33
N LYS A 6 11.96 -5.72 1.47
CA LYS A 6 11.50 -5.30 2.79
C LYS A 6 12.55 -4.40 3.42
N GLN A 7 12.11 -3.29 3.98
CA GLN A 7 12.97 -2.39 4.76
C GLN A 7 12.28 -2.02 6.07
N ASP A 8 12.94 -2.34 7.17
CA ASP A 8 12.54 -1.95 8.51
C ASP A 8 13.01 -0.52 8.82
N ASN A 9 12.33 0.15 9.75
CA ASN A 9 12.64 1.53 10.17
C ASN A 9 12.68 2.52 8.98
N PHE A 10 11.81 2.31 8.00
CA PHE A 10 11.72 3.17 6.81
C PHE A 10 11.20 4.57 7.17
N ILE A 11 10.26 4.65 8.11
CA ILE A 11 9.83 5.89 8.78
C ILE A 11 9.90 5.72 10.30
N SER A 12 9.86 6.83 11.03
CA SER A 12 9.87 6.82 12.50
C SER A 12 8.53 6.36 13.09
N LEU A 13 8.54 5.92 14.35
CA LEU A 13 7.31 5.58 15.07
C LEU A 13 6.38 6.79 15.23
N ASP A 14 6.93 8.00 15.34
CA ASP A 14 6.13 9.23 15.45
C ASP A 14 5.47 9.59 14.11
N ASP A 15 6.16 9.34 12.99
CA ASP A 15 5.55 9.44 11.66
C ASP A 15 4.40 8.44 11.49
N CYS A 16 4.57 7.21 11.98
CA CYS A 16 3.51 6.19 11.98
C CYS A 16 2.28 6.67 12.76
N LYS A 17 2.47 7.16 13.98
CA LYS A 17 1.37 7.71 14.80
C LYS A 17 0.66 8.86 14.11
N THR A 18 1.41 9.79 13.52
CA THR A 18 0.85 10.92 12.76
C THR A 18 -0.07 10.46 11.63
N LEU A 19 0.34 9.43 10.87
CA LEU A 19 -0.45 8.88 9.78
C LEU A 19 -1.69 8.14 10.27
N ILE A 20 -1.60 7.40 11.39
CA ILE A 20 -2.76 6.74 12.03
C ILE A 20 -3.78 7.77 12.52
N GLU A 21 -3.34 8.80 13.22
CA GLU A 21 -4.22 9.86 13.70
C GLU A 21 -4.90 10.59 12.54
N TYR A 22 -4.16 10.86 11.46
CA TYR A 22 -4.74 11.45 10.27
C TYR A 22 -5.80 10.54 9.64
N GLN A 23 -5.54 9.24 9.53
CA GLN A 23 -6.50 8.27 9.00
C GLN A 23 -7.78 8.25 9.85
N LYS A 24 -7.65 8.16 11.19
CA LYS A 24 -8.79 8.14 12.13
C LYS A 24 -9.67 9.39 12.01
N ASN A 25 -9.06 10.55 11.81
CA ASN A 25 -9.77 11.84 11.77
C ASN A 25 -10.35 12.19 10.39
N ASN A 26 -9.92 11.52 9.33
CA ASN A 26 -10.30 11.84 7.95
C ASN A 26 -10.95 10.67 7.19
N SER A 27 -11.09 9.50 7.80
CA SER A 27 -11.79 8.38 7.20
C SER A 27 -13.29 8.67 7.16
N SER A 28 -13.77 9.09 6.01
CA SER A 28 -15.17 9.35 5.73
C SER A 28 -15.55 8.59 4.45
N ASN A 29 -16.80 8.73 4.04
CA ASN A 29 -17.24 8.21 2.75
C ASN A 29 -16.32 8.75 1.63
N ASN A 30 -15.79 7.86 0.83
CA ASN A 30 -14.90 8.20 -0.27
C ASN A 30 -15.40 7.59 -1.58
N GLU A 31 -14.84 8.04 -2.68
CA GLU A 31 -15.24 7.62 -4.04
C GLU A 31 -14.75 6.21 -4.42
N LEU A 32 -14.06 5.50 -3.54
CA LEU A 32 -13.50 4.17 -3.82
C LEU A 32 -14.53 3.03 -3.75
N GLY A 33 -15.78 3.33 -3.40
CA GLY A 33 -16.86 2.35 -3.24
C GLY A 33 -17.08 1.89 -1.79
N GLU A 34 -18.20 1.22 -1.57
CA GLU A 34 -18.71 0.90 -0.23
C GLU A 34 -17.72 0.12 0.65
N VAL A 35 -16.94 -0.79 0.07
CA VAL A 35 -15.94 -1.59 0.81
C VAL A 35 -14.87 -0.72 1.47
N TRP A 36 -14.61 0.46 0.90
CA TRP A 36 -13.57 1.37 1.37
C TRP A 36 -14.11 2.55 2.20
N ASN A 37 -15.43 2.68 2.32
CA ASN A 37 -16.04 3.72 3.12
C ASN A 37 -15.60 3.61 4.58
N ASN A 38 -15.27 4.75 5.18
CA ASN A 38 -14.75 4.86 6.55
C ASN A 38 -13.46 4.06 6.83
N ARG A 39 -12.80 3.54 5.79
CA ARG A 39 -11.58 2.74 5.91
C ARG A 39 -10.36 3.37 5.26
N ALA A 40 -10.56 4.06 4.14
CA ALA A 40 -9.47 4.60 3.35
C ALA A 40 -9.49 6.13 3.31
N VAL A 41 -8.31 6.73 3.39
CA VAL A 41 -8.06 8.15 3.17
C VAL A 41 -7.14 8.29 1.97
N THR A 42 -7.59 9.02 0.95
CA THR A 42 -6.90 9.16 -0.35
C THR A 42 -6.35 10.56 -0.60
N SER A 43 -6.75 11.54 0.20
CA SER A 43 -6.27 12.92 0.12
C SER A 43 -5.55 13.32 1.40
N TYR A 44 -4.38 13.92 1.25
CA TYR A 44 -3.53 14.38 2.36
C TYR A 44 -3.47 15.91 2.46
N ASN A 45 -4.32 16.61 1.71
CA ASN A 45 -4.26 18.06 1.58
C ASN A 45 -4.83 18.80 2.80
N ASN A 46 -5.59 18.13 3.66
CA ASN A 46 -6.23 18.75 4.83
C ASN A 46 -5.23 19.19 5.92
N GLN A 47 -4.02 18.62 5.91
CA GLN A 47 -2.94 18.96 6.85
C GLN A 47 -1.60 19.01 6.13
N ILE A 48 -1.00 20.19 6.09
CA ILE A 48 0.25 20.42 5.35
C ILE A 48 1.40 19.50 5.79
N TRP A 49 1.47 19.17 7.08
CA TRP A 49 2.50 18.29 7.61
C TRP A 49 2.35 16.85 7.12
N VAL A 50 1.10 16.36 7.04
CA VAL A 50 0.82 15.01 6.54
C VAL A 50 1.11 14.94 5.05
N LYS A 51 0.73 15.97 4.29
CA LYS A 51 1.11 16.06 2.87
C LYS A 51 2.61 16.02 2.68
N TYR A 52 3.36 16.82 3.45
CA TYR A 52 4.83 16.82 3.37
C TYR A 52 5.42 15.44 3.72
N LEU A 53 4.90 14.79 4.77
CA LEU A 53 5.36 13.45 5.18
C LEU A 53 5.07 12.41 4.08
N THR A 54 3.86 12.40 3.53
CA THR A 54 3.49 11.47 2.47
C THR A 54 4.29 11.70 1.19
N ASP A 55 4.52 12.95 0.79
CA ASP A 55 5.37 13.29 -0.35
C ASP A 55 6.82 12.78 -0.14
N LYS A 56 7.37 12.93 1.07
CA LYS A 56 8.69 12.40 1.45
C LYS A 56 8.73 10.88 1.36
N ILE A 57 7.70 10.18 1.83
CA ILE A 57 7.57 8.72 1.74
C ILE A 57 7.54 8.28 0.27
N HIS A 58 6.69 8.90 -0.55
CA HIS A 58 6.58 8.58 -1.97
C HIS A 58 7.91 8.77 -2.70
N ASN A 59 8.60 9.90 -2.48
CA ASN A 59 9.90 10.17 -3.10
C ASN A 59 10.97 9.15 -2.68
N LYS A 60 11.00 8.72 -1.41
CA LYS A 60 11.90 7.66 -0.96
C LYS A 60 11.63 6.35 -1.73
N ILE A 61 10.36 5.95 -1.89
CA ILE A 61 10.01 4.71 -2.59
C ILE A 61 10.30 4.81 -4.09
N ILE A 62 10.07 5.97 -4.72
CA ILE A 62 10.45 6.22 -6.12
C ILE A 62 11.97 6.03 -6.31
N ASN A 63 12.78 6.56 -5.39
CA ASN A 63 14.22 6.36 -5.41
C ASN A 63 14.60 4.88 -5.22
N MET A 64 13.92 4.17 -4.31
CA MET A 64 14.11 2.72 -4.14
C MET A 64 13.80 1.93 -5.41
N CYS A 65 12.75 2.28 -6.15
CA CYS A 65 12.46 1.64 -7.44
C CYS A 65 13.61 1.87 -8.43
N LYS A 66 14.22 3.06 -8.42
CA LYS A 66 15.38 3.35 -9.28
C LYS A 66 16.61 2.55 -8.87
N GLU A 67 16.88 2.46 -7.57
CA GLU A 67 18.07 1.76 -7.04
C GLU A 67 17.96 0.23 -7.16
N LEU A 68 16.80 -0.33 -6.81
CA LEU A 68 16.60 -1.77 -6.71
C LEU A 68 16.26 -2.44 -8.04
N TYR A 69 15.45 -1.76 -8.85
CA TYR A 69 14.90 -2.33 -10.10
C TYR A 69 15.38 -1.59 -11.35
N ASN A 70 16.19 -0.54 -11.21
CA ASN A 70 16.60 0.36 -12.30
C ASN A 70 15.41 0.92 -13.10
N GLN A 71 14.30 1.22 -12.39
CA GLN A 71 13.05 1.72 -12.99
C GLN A 71 12.77 3.15 -12.55
N THR A 72 12.42 4.00 -13.51
CA THR A 72 11.82 5.31 -13.23
C THR A 72 10.32 5.14 -13.12
N VAL A 73 9.76 5.54 -11.99
CA VAL A 73 8.34 5.41 -11.71
C VAL A 73 7.77 6.71 -11.18
N TYR A 74 6.47 6.84 -11.26
CA TYR A 74 5.68 7.98 -10.81
C TYR A 74 4.57 7.50 -9.89
N LEU A 75 4.14 8.32 -8.94
CA LEU A 75 2.99 8.01 -8.09
C LEU A 75 1.72 7.86 -8.92
N GLU A 76 1.07 6.71 -8.87
CA GLU A 76 -0.22 6.46 -9.51
C GLU A 76 -1.37 6.66 -8.53
N PHE A 77 -1.29 6.06 -7.34
CA PHE A 77 -2.32 6.17 -6.31
C PHE A 77 -1.73 5.86 -4.93
N SER A 78 -2.34 6.44 -3.89
CA SER A 78 -1.97 6.15 -2.50
C SER A 78 -3.18 6.26 -1.58
N ASN A 79 -3.22 5.42 -0.55
CA ASN A 79 -4.22 5.52 0.50
C ASN A 79 -3.67 5.09 1.87
N LEU A 80 -4.21 5.69 2.93
CA LEU A 80 -4.11 5.18 4.30
C LEU A 80 -5.32 4.31 4.57
N VAL A 81 -5.11 3.09 5.04
CA VAL A 81 -6.18 2.11 5.19
C VAL A 81 -6.24 1.55 6.61
N TYR A 82 -7.44 1.56 7.15
CA TYR A 82 -7.83 0.87 8.37
C TYR A 82 -8.36 -0.53 8.08
N TRP A 83 -7.97 -1.48 8.90
CA TRP A 83 -8.41 -2.87 8.88
C TRP A 83 -8.84 -3.28 10.28
N GLY A 84 -10.13 -3.46 10.52
CA GLY A 84 -10.70 -3.95 11.76
C GLY A 84 -10.82 -5.47 11.79
N VAL A 85 -11.24 -6.00 12.93
CA VAL A 85 -11.47 -7.43 13.14
C VAL A 85 -12.44 -8.00 12.10
N GLY A 86 -12.12 -9.18 11.54
CA GLY A 86 -12.86 -9.84 10.47
C GLY A 86 -12.54 -9.34 9.07
N MET A 87 -11.81 -8.22 8.91
CA MET A 87 -11.43 -7.70 7.60
C MET A 87 -10.25 -8.47 7.04
N LYS A 88 -10.33 -8.79 5.75
CA LYS A 88 -9.30 -9.47 4.96
C LYS A 88 -9.32 -8.96 3.51
N LEU A 89 -8.35 -9.36 2.73
CA LEU A 89 -8.36 -9.17 1.30
C LEU A 89 -7.92 -10.46 0.61
N ASP A 90 -8.77 -10.96 -0.26
CA ASP A 90 -8.48 -12.18 -1.02
C ASP A 90 -7.29 -11.97 -1.97
N LYS A 91 -6.66 -13.07 -2.35
CA LYS A 91 -5.51 -13.06 -3.25
C LYS A 91 -5.85 -12.38 -4.58
N HIS A 92 -4.99 -11.45 -5.00
CA HIS A 92 -5.13 -10.69 -6.23
C HIS A 92 -3.77 -10.26 -6.78
N ALA A 93 -3.75 -9.79 -7.98
CA ALA A 93 -2.68 -8.94 -8.51
C ALA A 93 -3.25 -7.52 -8.70
N ASP A 94 -2.39 -6.50 -8.59
CA ASP A 94 -2.84 -5.11 -8.59
C ASP A 94 -3.14 -4.55 -9.99
N ASN A 95 -2.72 -5.23 -11.06
CA ASN A 95 -2.83 -4.71 -12.42
C ASN A 95 -3.47 -5.67 -13.45
N HIS A 96 -3.91 -6.87 -13.03
CA HIS A 96 -4.65 -7.80 -13.89
C HIS A 96 -5.48 -8.77 -13.07
N TYR A 97 -6.50 -9.35 -13.68
CA TYR A 97 -7.29 -10.42 -13.05
C TYR A 97 -6.51 -11.74 -13.11
N ILE A 98 -6.43 -12.46 -11.97
CA ILE A 98 -5.70 -13.73 -11.89
C ILE A 98 -6.42 -14.87 -12.60
N ASP A 99 -7.77 -14.81 -12.65
CA ASP A 99 -8.62 -15.84 -13.25
C ASP A 99 -8.89 -15.60 -14.75
N ASP A 100 -8.71 -14.35 -15.21
CA ASP A 100 -8.85 -13.97 -16.62
C ASP A 100 -7.83 -12.88 -16.99
N PRO A 101 -6.59 -13.26 -17.30
CA PRO A 101 -5.51 -12.29 -17.61
C PRO A 101 -5.74 -11.48 -18.89
N GLN A 102 -6.69 -11.86 -19.75
CA GLN A 102 -7.01 -11.13 -20.97
C GLN A 102 -8.09 -10.06 -20.76
N LYS A 103 -8.83 -10.15 -19.65
CA LYS A 103 -9.81 -9.15 -19.28
C LYS A 103 -9.12 -7.83 -18.92
N PRO A 104 -9.54 -6.69 -19.49
CA PRO A 104 -9.01 -5.38 -19.09
C PRO A 104 -9.20 -5.14 -17.59
N HIS A 105 -8.10 -4.88 -16.89
CA HIS A 105 -8.14 -4.56 -15.46
C HIS A 105 -8.46 -3.08 -15.26
N TYR A 106 -9.11 -2.73 -14.14
CA TYR A 106 -9.44 -1.33 -13.83
C TYR A 106 -8.23 -0.48 -13.41
N THR A 107 -7.11 -1.12 -13.03
CA THR A 107 -5.83 -0.46 -12.69
C THR A 107 -4.64 -1.04 -13.47
N PRO A 108 -4.68 -1.08 -14.82
CA PRO A 108 -3.69 -1.80 -15.62
C PRO A 108 -2.30 -1.14 -15.60
N ASN A 109 -2.22 0.12 -15.17
CA ASN A 109 -1.00 0.93 -15.20
C ASN A 109 -0.20 0.85 -13.88
N ARG A 110 -0.60 0.05 -12.93
CA ARG A 110 0.17 -0.21 -11.70
C ARG A 110 1.34 -1.13 -12.01
N ASP A 111 2.54 -0.60 -11.94
CA ASP A 111 3.77 -1.36 -12.20
C ASP A 111 4.40 -1.87 -10.90
N TYR A 112 4.39 -1.05 -9.84
CA TYR A 112 4.94 -1.38 -8.52
C TYR A 112 3.94 -1.03 -7.44
N SER A 113 3.97 -1.84 -6.38
CA SER A 113 3.12 -1.69 -5.19
C SER A 113 3.99 -1.64 -3.96
N SER A 114 3.61 -0.80 -3.01
CA SER A 114 4.21 -0.79 -1.69
C SER A 114 3.15 -0.83 -0.59
N VAL A 115 3.50 -1.48 0.52
CA VAL A 115 2.71 -1.44 1.77
C VAL A 115 3.64 -1.01 2.89
N LEU A 116 3.30 0.09 3.52
CA LEU A 116 3.97 0.60 4.71
C LEU A 116 3.09 0.29 5.92
N TYR A 117 3.63 -0.47 6.87
CA TYR A 117 2.94 -0.82 8.11
C TYR A 117 3.12 0.30 9.14
N LEU A 118 2.02 0.70 9.78
CA LEU A 118 2.02 1.83 10.71
C LEU A 118 1.94 1.38 12.18
N ASN A 119 1.48 0.13 12.43
CA ASN A 119 1.40 -0.46 13.77
C ASN A 119 1.54 -1.99 13.72
N ASP A 120 1.64 -2.61 14.90
CA ASP A 120 1.72 -4.07 15.09
C ASP A 120 0.89 -4.57 16.29
N ASP A 121 0.08 -3.73 16.90
CA ASP A 121 -0.79 -4.03 18.05
C ASP A 121 -2.11 -4.73 17.64
N PHE A 122 -1.99 -5.69 16.70
CA PHE A 122 -3.07 -6.54 16.21
C PHE A 122 -2.56 -7.97 15.97
N THR A 123 -3.47 -8.92 15.75
CA THR A 123 -3.15 -10.30 15.35
C THR A 123 -3.86 -10.67 14.06
N GLY A 124 -3.28 -11.58 13.29
CA GLY A 124 -3.69 -11.79 11.90
C GLY A 124 -3.26 -10.61 11.01
N GLY A 125 -3.93 -10.39 9.90
CA GLY A 125 -3.72 -9.23 9.03
C GLY A 125 -2.36 -9.19 8.33
N GLU A 126 -1.61 -10.30 8.28
CA GLU A 126 -0.35 -10.36 7.53
C GLU A 126 -0.62 -10.20 6.03
N THR A 127 0.23 -9.45 5.34
CA THR A 127 0.27 -9.52 3.89
C THR A 127 0.97 -10.80 3.47
N TYR A 128 0.29 -11.65 2.71
CA TYR A 128 0.85 -12.91 2.20
C TYR A 128 1.04 -12.86 0.68
N PHE A 129 2.05 -13.59 0.21
CA PHE A 129 2.36 -13.76 -1.21
C PHE A 129 2.24 -15.24 -1.58
N SER A 130 1.17 -15.60 -2.30
CA SER A 130 0.82 -16.99 -2.57
C SER A 130 1.85 -17.71 -3.43
N ASN A 131 2.52 -17.02 -4.37
CA ASN A 131 3.53 -17.61 -5.25
C ASN A 131 4.85 -17.92 -4.54
N TYR A 132 5.07 -17.37 -3.33
CA TYR A 132 6.34 -17.49 -2.60
C TYR A 132 6.22 -18.26 -1.28
N ASN A 133 5.00 -18.64 -0.88
CA ASN A 133 4.72 -19.15 0.46
C ASN A 133 5.34 -18.25 1.54
N TYR A 134 5.17 -16.95 1.40
CA TYR A 134 5.80 -15.92 2.22
C TYR A 134 4.74 -15.00 2.82
N GLN A 135 4.90 -14.70 4.09
CA GLN A 135 4.08 -13.72 4.82
C GLN A 135 4.98 -12.68 5.45
N VAL A 136 4.52 -11.44 5.42
CA VAL A 136 5.23 -10.32 6.05
C VAL A 136 4.71 -10.16 7.46
N LYS A 137 5.61 -10.30 8.46
CA LYS A 137 5.28 -9.91 9.83
C LYS A 137 5.21 -8.38 9.88
N PRO A 138 4.06 -7.80 10.26
CA PRO A 138 3.93 -6.35 10.38
C PRO A 138 4.81 -5.82 11.51
N GLU A 139 5.55 -4.75 11.24
CA GLU A 139 6.30 -3.97 12.23
C GLU A 139 6.14 -2.50 11.89
N PRO A 140 5.90 -1.60 12.88
CA PRO A 140 5.70 -0.18 12.62
C PRO A 140 6.91 0.43 11.88
N GLY A 141 6.63 1.21 10.84
CA GLY A 141 7.68 1.83 10.01
C GLY A 141 8.34 0.89 9.02
N THR A 142 7.87 -0.36 8.88
CA THR A 142 8.35 -1.29 7.85
C THR A 142 7.62 -1.07 6.53
N VAL A 143 8.36 -0.98 5.43
CA VAL A 143 7.83 -0.96 4.07
C VAL A 143 8.20 -2.22 3.32
N ILE A 144 7.26 -2.72 2.52
CA ILE A 144 7.52 -3.71 1.46
C ILE A 144 7.28 -3.06 0.10
N LEU A 145 8.07 -3.47 -0.90
CA LEU A 145 7.99 -3.01 -2.28
C LEU A 145 8.10 -4.21 -3.22
N PHE A 146 7.22 -4.30 -4.20
CA PHE A 146 7.14 -5.42 -5.14
C PHE A 146 6.49 -4.99 -6.46
N SER A 147 6.64 -5.78 -7.53
CA SER A 147 5.93 -5.52 -8.79
C SER A 147 4.44 -5.87 -8.67
N SER A 148 3.58 -5.07 -9.27
CA SER A 148 2.11 -5.18 -9.16
C SER A 148 1.50 -6.35 -9.95
N GLY A 149 2.32 -7.08 -10.72
CA GLY A 149 1.88 -8.09 -11.67
C GLY A 149 1.70 -9.49 -11.09
N LYS A 150 1.47 -10.44 -12.01
CA LYS A 150 1.19 -11.86 -11.72
C LYS A 150 2.26 -12.57 -10.90
N ASP A 151 3.49 -12.05 -10.88
CA ASP A 151 4.58 -12.64 -10.13
C ASP A 151 4.43 -12.42 -8.61
N HIS A 152 3.65 -11.42 -8.20
CA HIS A 152 3.41 -11.10 -6.79
C HIS A 152 1.92 -11.11 -6.44
N ILE A 153 1.26 -12.24 -6.69
CA ILE A 153 -0.12 -12.48 -6.23
C ILE A 153 -0.12 -12.49 -4.71
N HIS A 154 -0.87 -11.56 -4.12
CA HIS A 154 -0.87 -11.32 -2.69
C HIS A 154 -2.28 -11.04 -2.15
N GLY A 155 -2.41 -11.05 -0.84
CA GLY A 155 -3.64 -10.71 -0.12
C GLY A 155 -3.33 -10.33 1.31
N VAL A 156 -4.38 -10.13 2.10
CA VAL A 156 -4.27 -9.82 3.53
C VAL A 156 -5.06 -10.87 4.30
N ASN A 157 -4.41 -11.56 5.23
CA ASN A 157 -5.06 -12.47 6.15
C ASN A 157 -6.11 -11.74 7.00
N GLU A 158 -7.09 -12.47 7.51
CA GLU A 158 -8.09 -11.90 8.40
C GLU A 158 -7.44 -11.28 9.65
N VAL A 159 -7.84 -10.06 10.00
CA VAL A 159 -7.48 -9.43 11.27
C VAL A 159 -8.31 -10.10 12.37
N LEU A 160 -7.63 -10.74 13.32
CA LEU A 160 -8.26 -11.53 14.38
C LEU A 160 -8.49 -10.73 15.66
N SER A 161 -7.64 -9.74 15.94
CA SER A 161 -7.78 -8.80 17.04
C SER A 161 -7.06 -7.49 16.78
N GLY A 162 -7.45 -6.42 17.47
CA GLY A 162 -6.84 -5.09 17.35
C GLY A 162 -7.26 -4.35 16.07
N GLU A 163 -6.49 -3.35 15.72
CA GLU A 163 -6.69 -2.49 14.55
C GLU A 163 -5.40 -2.43 13.73
N ARG A 164 -5.48 -2.73 12.44
CA ARG A 164 -4.32 -2.66 11.53
C ARG A 164 -4.39 -1.41 10.68
N TYR A 165 -3.30 -0.65 10.65
CA TYR A 165 -3.16 0.55 9.83
C TYR A 165 -2.00 0.40 8.86
N THR A 166 -2.24 0.74 7.59
CA THR A 166 -1.22 0.70 6.53
C THR A 166 -1.37 1.89 5.58
N MET A 167 -0.27 2.24 4.93
CA MET A 167 -0.28 3.08 3.74
C MET A 167 0.04 2.20 2.54
N SER A 168 -0.93 2.03 1.64
CA SER A 168 -0.74 1.32 0.38
C SER A 168 -0.54 2.32 -0.74
N THR A 169 0.46 2.07 -1.59
CA THR A 169 0.81 3.01 -2.66
C THR A 169 1.19 2.24 -3.92
N TRP A 170 0.71 2.75 -5.05
CA TRP A 170 0.99 2.20 -6.38
C TRP A 170 1.74 3.19 -7.24
N TYR A 171 2.63 2.66 -8.05
CA TYR A 171 3.51 3.43 -8.91
C TYR A 171 3.39 2.93 -10.35
N THR A 172 3.48 3.87 -11.30
CA THR A 172 3.44 3.62 -12.73
C THR A 172 4.74 4.04 -13.41
N LYS A 173 5.15 3.32 -14.45
CA LYS A 173 6.23 3.75 -15.37
C LYS A 173 5.75 4.77 -16.40
N ASN A 174 4.46 4.93 -16.55
CA ASN A 174 3.86 5.86 -17.51
C ASN A 174 3.53 7.20 -16.83
N LYS A 175 4.32 8.23 -17.13
CA LYS A 175 4.13 9.58 -16.56
C LYS A 175 2.71 10.14 -16.80
N ASN A 176 2.04 9.77 -17.89
CA ASN A 176 0.69 10.26 -18.19
C ASN A 176 -0.40 9.70 -17.25
N HIS A 177 -0.08 8.68 -16.46
CA HIS A 177 -0.96 8.10 -15.42
C HIS A 177 -0.51 8.48 -14.00
N SER A 178 0.38 9.46 -13.89
CA SER A 178 0.84 9.96 -12.60
C SER A 178 -0.15 10.94 -11.98
N LEU A 179 -0.33 10.85 -10.65
CA LEU A 179 -1.00 11.89 -9.86
C LEU A 179 -0.10 13.10 -9.59
N THR A 180 1.21 12.97 -9.82
CA THR A 180 2.16 14.10 -9.70
C THR A 180 2.31 14.81 -11.05
N PRO A 181 2.16 16.13 -11.09
CA PRO A 181 2.32 16.92 -12.31
C PRO A 181 3.73 16.83 -12.92
#